data_16f2013b98524c589ca9ebbe85e81999
#
_entry.id   16f2013b98524c589ca9ebbe85e81999
#
_cell.length_a   1.000
_cell.length_b   1.000
_cell.length_c   1.000
_cell.angle_alpha   90.00
_cell.angle_beta   90.00
_cell.angle_gamma   90.00
#
_symmetry.space_group_name_H-M   'P 1'
#
loop_
_entity.id
_entity.type
_entity.pdbx_description
1 polymer ?
#
loop_
_entity_poly.entity_id
_entity_poly.type
_entity_poly.pdbx_seq_one_letter_code
_entity_poly.pdbx_strand_id
1 'polypeptide(L)'
;MKKNLLLIFASLLVMSCSSGDDDIMDNVDDNDDNNINLFSNKAKVVGYFPYYRFSLNNQIEYCKVTHLNIAFANPVADGTIVLPSTDNTTLADVVNRARSQNSNIKIYISLAGGALSSTTADIWKNFLANSQERPKLIDKIVQFTKENNLDGVDVDL
;
A
#
# COMPACT_ATOMS: atom_id res chain seq x y z
N MET A 1 -35.81 -46.13 -3.18
CA MET A 1 -35.44 -44.99 -2.31
C MET A 1 -34.52 -44.06 -3.13
N LYS A 2 -35.05 -42.94 -3.63
CA LYS A 2 -34.29 -41.97 -4.44
C LYS A 2 -33.69 -40.94 -3.49
N LYS A 3 -32.34 -40.82 -3.45
CA LYS A 3 -31.63 -39.80 -2.68
C LYS A 3 -31.57 -38.52 -3.53
N ASN A 4 -32.29 -37.48 -3.11
CA ASN A 4 -32.20 -36.15 -3.69
C ASN A 4 -30.89 -35.51 -3.21
N LEU A 5 -29.97 -35.24 -4.15
CA LEU A 5 -28.75 -34.46 -3.93
C LEU A 5 -29.11 -32.98 -4.10
N LEU A 6 -29.22 -32.26 -3.00
CA LEU A 6 -29.47 -30.83 -2.97
C LEU A 6 -28.12 -30.10 -3.21
N LEU A 7 -27.90 -29.60 -4.43
CA LEU A 7 -26.78 -28.76 -4.76
C LEU A 7 -27.05 -27.34 -4.24
N ILE A 8 -26.37 -26.94 -3.16
CA ILE A 8 -26.38 -25.58 -2.65
C ILE A 8 -25.32 -24.81 -3.46
N PHE A 9 -25.79 -23.99 -4.37
CA PHE A 9 -24.95 -22.97 -5.03
C PHE A 9 -24.69 -21.85 -4.02
N ALA A 10 -23.52 -21.84 -3.41
CA ALA A 10 -23.03 -20.69 -2.66
C ALA A 10 -22.56 -19.65 -3.69
N SER A 11 -23.40 -18.65 -3.99
CA SER A 11 -23.00 -17.49 -4.77
C SER A 11 -22.06 -16.63 -3.90
N LEU A 12 -20.75 -16.69 -4.16
CA LEU A 12 -19.83 -15.69 -3.67
C LEU A 12 -20.18 -14.34 -4.33
N LEU A 13 -20.83 -13.48 -3.57
CA LEU A 13 -20.94 -12.07 -3.92
C LEU A 13 -19.56 -11.43 -3.70
N VAL A 14 -18.74 -11.40 -4.74
CA VAL A 14 -17.57 -10.55 -4.80
C VAL A 14 -18.10 -9.12 -4.94
N MET A 15 -18.15 -8.38 -3.82
CA MET A 15 -18.33 -6.93 -3.88
C MET A 15 -17.04 -6.32 -4.43
N SER A 16 -16.93 -6.29 -5.77
CA SER A 16 -15.95 -5.48 -6.46
C SER A 16 -16.42 -4.03 -6.39
N CYS A 17 -15.52 -3.12 -6.03
CA CYS A 17 -15.78 -1.68 -6.19
C CYS A 17 -16.01 -1.41 -7.68
N SER A 18 -17.26 -1.19 -8.07
CA SER A 18 -17.57 -0.69 -9.39
C SER A 18 -17.07 0.75 -9.46
N SER A 19 -16.03 1.00 -10.23
CA SER A 19 -15.68 2.34 -10.66
C SER A 19 -16.80 2.79 -11.59
N GLY A 20 -17.74 3.57 -11.06
CA GLY A 20 -18.68 4.31 -11.89
C GLY A 20 -17.87 5.31 -12.70
N ASP A 21 -17.74 5.07 -13.99
CA ASP A 21 -17.34 6.09 -14.95
C ASP A 21 -18.51 7.06 -15.10
N ASP A 22 -18.51 8.12 -14.29
CA ASP A 22 -19.33 9.29 -14.58
C ASP A 22 -18.65 10.04 -15.73
N ASP A 23 -19.05 9.68 -16.95
CA ASP A 23 -18.73 10.42 -18.18
C ASP A 23 -19.38 11.80 -18.10
N ILE A 24 -18.64 12.78 -17.58
CA ILE A 24 -18.92 14.18 -17.87
C ILE A 24 -18.37 14.43 -19.27
N MET A 25 -19.26 14.43 -20.27
CA MET A 25 -18.98 14.92 -21.60
C MET A 25 -18.76 16.43 -21.53
N ASP A 26 -17.52 16.87 -21.40
CA ASP A 26 -17.11 18.19 -21.83
C ASP A 26 -16.72 18.10 -23.31
N ASN A 27 -17.57 18.70 -24.16
CA ASN A 27 -17.25 18.95 -25.57
C ASN A 27 -16.04 19.90 -25.62
N VAL A 28 -14.86 19.37 -25.90
CA VAL A 28 -13.71 20.16 -26.29
C VAL A 28 -13.45 19.91 -27.77
N ASP A 29 -13.53 20.99 -28.56
CA ASP A 29 -13.25 21.06 -29.99
C ASP A 29 -11.86 20.47 -30.30
N ASP A 30 -11.83 19.46 -31.16
CA ASP A 30 -10.60 18.89 -31.73
C ASP A 30 -9.98 19.89 -32.71
N ASN A 31 -8.87 20.48 -32.33
CA ASN A 31 -7.77 20.87 -33.26
C ASN A 31 -6.61 21.49 -32.46
N ASP A 32 -5.78 20.67 -31.85
CA ASP A 32 -4.36 21.05 -31.64
C ASP A 32 -3.51 19.80 -31.41
N ASP A 33 -2.58 19.54 -32.33
CA ASP A 33 -1.59 18.47 -32.34
C ASP A 33 -0.49 18.72 -31.26
N ASN A 34 -0.87 18.82 -30.02
CA ASN A 34 0.03 18.73 -28.89
C ASN A 34 -0.41 17.58 -27.99
N ASN A 35 0.31 16.48 -28.10
CA ASN A 35 0.23 15.33 -27.20
C ASN A 35 0.55 15.75 -25.75
N ILE A 36 -0.32 16.55 -25.16
CA ILE A 36 -0.32 16.84 -23.74
C ILE A 36 -0.82 15.57 -23.09
N ASN A 37 0.08 14.82 -22.50
CA ASN A 37 -0.24 13.78 -21.54
C ASN A 37 -1.12 14.43 -20.46
N LEU A 38 -2.42 14.40 -20.66
CA LEU A 38 -3.40 14.75 -19.65
C LEU A 38 -3.24 13.72 -18.52
N PHE A 39 -2.34 14.03 -17.60
CA PHE A 39 -2.38 13.40 -16.28
C PHE A 39 -3.83 13.55 -15.84
N SER A 40 -4.55 12.43 -15.73
CA SER A 40 -5.93 12.47 -15.30
C SER A 40 -5.95 13.31 -14.00
N ASN A 41 -6.68 14.42 -14.01
CA ASN A 41 -6.83 15.34 -12.87
C ASN A 41 -7.65 14.70 -11.73
N LYS A 42 -7.67 13.37 -11.65
CA LYS A 42 -8.30 12.66 -10.54
C LYS A 42 -7.51 12.97 -9.28
N ALA A 43 -8.17 13.55 -8.30
CA ALA A 43 -7.58 13.82 -6.99
C ALA A 43 -6.98 12.55 -6.40
N LYS A 44 -5.77 12.67 -5.85
CA LYS A 44 -5.15 11.58 -5.10
C LYS A 44 -5.66 11.59 -3.67
N VAL A 45 -6.16 10.46 -3.22
CA VAL A 45 -6.56 10.23 -1.82
C VAL A 45 -5.52 9.31 -1.20
N VAL A 46 -4.71 9.87 -0.30
CA VAL A 46 -3.64 9.14 0.39
C VAL A 46 -4.10 8.82 1.80
N GLY A 47 -4.08 7.55 2.17
CA GLY A 47 -4.39 7.11 3.53
C GLY A 47 -3.17 6.49 4.20
N TYR A 48 -2.99 6.75 5.51
CA TYR A 48 -1.99 6.05 6.33
C TYR A 48 -2.68 4.94 7.14
N PHE A 49 -2.11 3.74 7.09
CA PHE A 49 -2.59 2.60 7.88
C PHE A 49 -1.46 2.07 8.76
N PRO A 50 -1.48 2.42 10.06
CA PRO A 50 -0.43 2.00 10.97
C PRO A 50 -0.54 0.51 11.30
N TYR A 51 0.61 -0.17 11.37
CA TYR A 51 0.71 -1.61 11.61
C TYR A 51 -0.06 -2.06 12.86
N TYR A 52 -0.06 -1.27 13.92
CA TYR A 52 -0.76 -1.57 15.17
C TYR A 52 -2.29 -1.45 15.08
N ARG A 53 -2.83 -1.17 13.91
CA ARG A 53 -4.25 -1.16 13.58
C ARG A 53 -4.64 -2.20 12.54
N PHE A 54 -3.77 -3.12 12.20
CA PHE A 54 -4.05 -4.13 11.18
C PHE A 54 -5.25 -5.02 11.49
N SER A 55 -5.61 -5.20 12.77
CA SER A 55 -6.87 -5.84 13.18
C SER A 55 -8.13 -5.18 12.60
N LEU A 56 -8.04 -3.91 12.19
CA LEU A 56 -9.13 -3.18 11.55
C LEU A 56 -9.15 -3.34 10.01
N ASN A 57 -8.27 -4.18 9.44
CA ASN A 57 -8.15 -4.39 8.00
C ASN A 57 -9.50 -4.69 7.30
N ASN A 58 -10.39 -5.43 7.98
CA ASN A 58 -11.71 -5.78 7.48
C ASN A 58 -12.72 -4.62 7.46
N GLN A 59 -12.40 -3.50 8.13
CA GLN A 59 -13.25 -2.30 8.21
C GLN A 59 -12.83 -1.21 7.23
N ILE A 60 -11.67 -1.38 6.55
CA ILE A 60 -11.15 -0.39 5.60
C ILE A 60 -11.84 -0.58 4.24
N GLU A 61 -12.32 0.54 3.67
CA GLU A 61 -12.88 0.61 2.33
C GLU A 61 -11.80 1.10 1.35
N TYR A 62 -10.97 0.16 0.86
CA TYR A 62 -9.81 0.48 0.02
C TYR A 62 -10.17 1.09 -1.35
N CYS A 63 -11.40 0.95 -1.81
CA CYS A 63 -11.89 1.62 -3.02
C CYS A 63 -12.02 3.15 -2.88
N LYS A 64 -12.00 3.67 -1.66
CA LYS A 64 -12.06 5.11 -1.39
C LYS A 64 -10.70 5.81 -1.36
N VAL A 65 -9.60 5.06 -1.47
CA VAL A 65 -8.23 5.60 -1.47
C VAL A 65 -7.49 5.20 -2.73
N THR A 66 -6.66 6.09 -3.24
CA THR A 66 -5.81 5.84 -4.40
C THR A 66 -4.41 5.36 -4.00
N HIS A 67 -3.94 5.78 -2.81
CA HIS A 67 -2.64 5.47 -2.27
C HIS A 67 -2.78 5.08 -0.80
N LEU A 68 -2.11 4.00 -0.42
CA LEU A 68 -2.08 3.50 0.95
C LEU A 68 -0.64 3.47 1.45
N ASN A 69 -0.35 4.25 2.49
CA ASN A 69 0.94 4.25 3.17
C ASN A 69 0.85 3.38 4.43
N ILE A 70 1.57 2.26 4.43
CA ILE A 70 1.68 1.37 5.59
C ILE A 70 2.72 1.93 6.55
N ALA A 71 2.34 2.24 7.79
CA ALA A 71 3.19 2.97 8.73
C ALA A 71 3.46 2.15 10.01
N PHE A 72 4.67 2.11 10.50
CA PHE A 72 5.94 2.47 9.93
C PHE A 72 6.89 1.29 10.00
N ALA A 73 7.69 1.07 8.95
CA ALA A 73 8.79 0.11 9.00
C ALA A 73 10.11 0.82 9.28
N ASN A 74 11.03 0.11 9.94
CA ASN A 74 12.29 0.68 10.36
C ASN A 74 13.43 -0.34 10.23
N PRO A 75 14.68 0.10 10.01
CA PRO A 75 15.81 -0.81 10.01
C PRO A 75 16.14 -1.29 11.43
N VAL A 76 16.57 -2.53 11.52
CA VAL A 76 17.29 -3.06 12.69
C VAL A 76 18.81 -2.88 12.49
N ALA A 77 19.62 -3.33 13.46
CA ALA A 77 21.04 -3.04 13.52
C ALA A 77 21.85 -3.42 12.27
N ASP A 78 21.44 -4.44 11.54
CA ASP A 78 22.08 -4.90 10.28
C ASP A 78 21.48 -4.25 9.02
N GLY A 79 20.58 -3.28 9.16
CA GLY A 79 19.90 -2.59 8.08
C GLY A 79 18.67 -3.32 7.52
N THR A 80 18.36 -4.52 8.01
CA THR A 80 17.14 -5.23 7.60
C THR A 80 15.89 -4.42 8.00
N ILE A 81 15.01 -4.18 7.03
CA ILE A 81 13.76 -3.45 7.27
C ILE A 81 12.75 -4.39 7.92
N VAL A 82 12.15 -3.92 9.00
CA VAL A 82 11.12 -4.67 9.72
C VAL A 82 9.89 -3.82 9.93
N LEU A 83 8.73 -4.44 9.77
CA LEU A 83 7.45 -3.91 10.19
C LEU A 83 7.03 -4.72 11.42
N PRO A 84 6.82 -4.10 12.59
CA PRO A 84 6.38 -4.84 13.77
C PRO A 84 5.04 -5.53 13.52
N SER A 85 4.84 -6.70 14.13
CA SER A 85 3.55 -7.38 14.14
C SER A 85 2.94 -7.28 15.53
N THR A 86 1.69 -6.89 15.64
CA THR A 86 0.97 -6.71 16.92
C THR A 86 -0.22 -7.64 17.07
N ASP A 87 -0.66 -8.27 15.99
CA ASP A 87 -1.79 -9.19 15.97
C ASP A 87 -1.61 -10.27 14.89
N ASN A 88 -2.68 -11.05 14.65
CA ASN A 88 -2.65 -12.13 13.66
C ASN A 88 -2.83 -11.63 12.21
N THR A 89 -3.07 -10.33 11.99
CA THR A 89 -3.23 -9.76 10.66
C THR A 89 -1.87 -9.31 10.15
N THR A 90 -1.42 -9.88 9.06
CA THR A 90 -0.11 -9.60 8.47
C THR A 90 -0.15 -8.48 7.44
N LEU A 91 1.03 -7.96 7.06
CA LEU A 91 1.15 -7.04 5.93
C LEU A 91 0.60 -7.65 4.64
N ALA A 92 0.84 -8.95 4.40
CA ALA A 92 0.31 -9.65 3.23
C ALA A 92 -1.22 -9.67 3.20
N ASP A 93 -1.88 -9.85 4.36
CA ASP A 93 -3.35 -9.79 4.44
C ASP A 93 -3.88 -8.41 4.06
N VAL A 94 -3.20 -7.33 4.51
CA VAL A 94 -3.56 -5.95 4.17
C VAL A 94 -3.39 -5.71 2.67
N VAL A 95 -2.25 -6.07 2.10
CA VAL A 95 -1.95 -5.89 0.67
C VAL A 95 -2.94 -6.66 -0.21
N ASN A 96 -3.18 -7.93 0.12
CA ASN A 96 -4.11 -8.77 -0.64
C ASN A 96 -5.53 -8.22 -0.60
N ARG A 97 -6.01 -7.81 0.57
CA ARG A 97 -7.34 -7.23 0.71
C ARG A 97 -7.46 -5.89 -0.02
N ALA A 98 -6.48 -5.01 0.12
CA ALA A 98 -6.48 -3.72 -0.56
C ALA A 98 -6.57 -3.90 -2.08
N ARG A 99 -5.73 -4.77 -2.66
CA ARG A 99 -5.73 -5.03 -4.10
C ARG A 99 -6.98 -5.78 -4.58
N SER A 100 -7.59 -6.61 -3.75
CA SER A 100 -8.85 -7.28 -4.10
C SER A 100 -10.04 -6.31 -4.21
N GLN A 101 -10.03 -5.23 -3.42
CA GLN A 101 -11.07 -4.18 -3.47
C GLN A 101 -10.78 -3.10 -4.52
N ASN A 102 -9.48 -2.80 -4.74
CA ASN A 102 -9.05 -1.76 -5.67
C ASN A 102 -7.76 -2.21 -6.37
N SER A 103 -7.88 -2.75 -7.58
CA SER A 103 -6.74 -3.25 -8.37
C SER A 103 -5.75 -2.15 -8.77
N ASN A 104 -6.17 -0.87 -8.75
CA ASN A 104 -5.37 0.29 -9.12
C ASN A 104 -4.69 0.97 -7.92
N ILE A 105 -4.96 0.50 -6.69
CA ILE A 105 -4.39 1.12 -5.48
C ILE A 105 -2.86 1.02 -5.50
N LYS A 106 -2.20 2.12 -5.13
CA LYS A 106 -0.76 2.15 -4.89
C LYS A 106 -0.48 1.96 -3.41
N ILE A 107 0.38 1.00 -3.07
CA ILE A 107 0.68 0.65 -1.68
C ILE A 107 2.16 0.90 -1.42
N TYR A 108 2.46 1.75 -0.46
CA TYR A 108 3.82 2.13 -0.07
C TYR A 108 4.10 1.70 1.37
N ILE A 109 5.36 1.44 1.67
CA ILE A 109 5.82 1.36 3.04
C ILE A 109 6.33 2.72 3.48
N SER A 110 5.80 3.25 4.56
CA SER A 110 6.28 4.49 5.18
C SER A 110 7.39 4.16 6.16
N LEU A 111 8.54 4.83 6.01
CA LEU A 111 9.74 4.59 6.78
C LEU A 111 9.94 5.68 7.82
N ALA A 112 10.50 5.31 8.96
CA ALA A 112 10.80 6.14 10.12
C ALA A 112 9.56 6.60 10.90
N GLY A 113 9.01 7.78 10.62
CA GLY A 113 7.89 8.36 11.36
C GLY A 113 8.29 9.12 12.63
N GLY A 114 7.37 9.94 13.13
CA GLY A 114 7.65 10.91 14.19
C GLY A 114 7.86 10.38 15.61
N ALA A 115 7.72 9.07 15.86
CA ALA A 115 7.79 8.47 17.20
C ALA A 115 8.89 7.39 17.32
N LEU A 116 10.06 7.65 16.74
CA LEU A 116 11.20 6.73 16.81
C LEU A 116 11.75 6.64 18.24
N SER A 117 12.10 5.40 18.66
CA SER A 117 12.95 5.21 19.83
C SER A 117 14.34 5.81 19.56
N SER A 118 15.07 6.21 20.59
CA SER A 118 16.45 6.70 20.45
C SER A 118 17.33 5.68 19.70
N THR A 119 17.19 4.40 20.02
CA THR A 119 17.93 3.30 19.36
C THR A 119 17.64 3.25 17.86
N THR A 120 16.36 3.33 17.47
CA THR A 120 15.98 3.31 16.03
C THR A 120 16.47 4.57 15.32
N ALA A 121 16.38 5.74 15.95
CA ALA A 121 16.89 6.99 15.40
C ALA A 121 18.41 6.93 15.19
N ASP A 122 19.17 6.35 16.14
CA ASP A 122 20.61 6.17 16.00
C ASP A 122 20.97 5.20 14.85
N ILE A 123 20.19 4.13 14.66
CA ILE A 123 20.36 3.22 13.52
C ILE A 123 20.20 3.99 12.20
N TRP A 124 19.09 4.73 12.03
CA TRP A 124 18.87 5.57 10.85
C TRP A 124 20.03 6.54 10.62
N LYS A 125 20.43 7.28 11.65
CA LYS A 125 21.53 8.24 11.59
C LYS A 125 22.84 7.58 11.15
N ASN A 126 23.18 6.42 11.71
CA ASN A 126 24.43 5.71 11.38
C ASN A 126 24.46 5.28 9.91
N PHE A 127 23.36 4.72 9.39
CA PHE A 127 23.28 4.33 7.98
C PHE A 127 23.30 5.54 7.04
N LEU A 128 22.58 6.59 7.36
CA LEU A 128 22.47 7.76 6.49
C LEU A 128 23.76 8.60 6.46
N ALA A 129 24.45 8.71 7.58
CA ALA A 129 25.72 9.43 7.68
C ALA A 129 26.89 8.71 6.99
N ASN A 130 26.85 7.38 6.89
CA ASN A 130 27.92 6.57 6.35
C ASN A 130 27.71 6.31 4.84
N SER A 131 28.57 6.88 3.99
CA SER A 131 28.48 6.72 2.53
C SER A 131 28.66 5.26 2.05
N GLN A 132 29.29 4.39 2.82
CA GLN A 132 29.47 2.97 2.50
C GLN A 132 28.26 2.12 2.92
N GLU A 133 27.54 2.52 3.98
CA GLU A 133 26.39 1.79 4.51
C GLU A 133 25.07 2.21 3.85
N ARG A 134 24.97 3.46 3.41
CA ARG A 134 23.78 4.01 2.78
C ARG A 134 23.29 3.18 1.57
N PRO A 135 24.15 2.77 0.62
CA PRO A 135 23.71 1.91 -0.49
C PRO A 135 23.14 0.58 -0.02
N LYS A 136 23.74 -0.05 1.00
CA LYS A 136 23.26 -1.32 1.57
C LYS A 136 21.86 -1.17 2.18
N LEU A 137 21.62 -0.07 2.90
CA LEU A 137 20.28 0.22 3.42
C LEU A 137 19.26 0.39 2.31
N ILE A 138 19.61 1.09 1.23
CA ILE A 138 18.75 1.26 0.05
C ILE A 138 18.40 -0.10 -0.56
N ASP A 139 19.38 -0.99 -0.71
CA ASP A 139 19.15 -2.36 -1.22
C ASP A 139 18.18 -3.14 -0.32
N LYS A 140 18.32 -3.02 1.00
CA LYS A 140 17.41 -3.65 1.98
C LYS A 140 15.98 -3.10 1.89
N ILE A 141 15.84 -1.79 1.70
CA ILE A 141 14.52 -1.15 1.50
C ILE A 141 13.87 -1.66 0.19
N VAL A 142 14.64 -1.69 -0.90
CA VAL A 142 14.17 -2.21 -2.19
C VAL A 142 13.78 -3.69 -2.10
N GLN A 143 14.59 -4.49 -1.40
CA GLN A 143 14.29 -5.90 -1.17
C GLN A 143 12.97 -6.06 -0.42
N PHE A 144 12.79 -5.37 0.71
CA PHE A 144 11.57 -5.41 1.52
C PHE A 144 10.33 -5.04 0.68
N THR A 145 10.44 -3.99 -0.12
CA THR A 145 9.36 -3.51 -0.99
C THR A 145 8.94 -4.59 -2.00
N LYS A 146 9.91 -5.24 -2.65
CA LYS A 146 9.64 -6.30 -3.63
C LYS A 146 9.06 -7.56 -2.98
N GLU A 147 9.62 -8.01 -1.86
CA GLU A 147 9.18 -9.22 -1.15
C GLU A 147 7.74 -9.10 -0.63
N ASN A 148 7.31 -7.88 -0.31
CA ASN A 148 5.96 -7.60 0.20
C ASN A 148 4.98 -7.10 -0.87
N ASN A 149 5.34 -7.16 -2.17
CA ASN A 149 4.49 -6.75 -3.29
C ASN A 149 3.97 -5.30 -3.14
N LEU A 150 4.86 -4.39 -2.75
CA LEU A 150 4.57 -2.96 -2.58
C LEU A 150 4.97 -2.18 -3.84
N ASP A 151 4.33 -1.03 -4.06
CA ASP A 151 4.59 -0.17 -5.23
C ASP A 151 5.78 0.79 -5.00
N GLY A 152 6.18 0.99 -3.75
CA GLY A 152 7.29 1.89 -3.43
C GLY A 152 7.40 2.22 -1.96
N VAL A 153 8.01 3.36 -1.70
CA VAL A 153 8.40 3.82 -0.37
C VAL A 153 7.92 5.25 -0.16
N ASP A 154 7.42 5.53 1.03
CA ASP A 154 7.18 6.85 1.57
C ASP A 154 8.25 7.12 2.63
N VAL A 155 8.95 8.26 2.56
CA VAL A 155 10.07 8.58 3.46
C VAL A 155 9.64 9.69 4.40
N ASP A 156 9.41 9.34 5.67
CA ASP A 156 8.94 10.23 6.74
C ASP A 156 10.05 10.40 7.80
N LEU A 157 11.21 10.99 7.37
CA LEU A 157 12.41 11.21 8.17
C LEU A 157 12.49 12.63 8.75
#